data_53f75339fa43d1c0d7358a96ca40ec26
#
_entry.id   53f75339fa43d1c0d7358a96ca40ec26
#
_cell.length_a   1.000
_cell.length_b   1.000
_cell.length_c   1.000
_cell.angle_alpha   90.00
_cell.angle_beta   90.00
_cell.angle_gamma   90.00
#
_symmetry.space_group_name_H-M   'P 1'
#
loop_
_entity.id
_entity.type
_entity.pdbx_description
1 polymer ?
#
loop_
_entity_poly.entity_id
_entity_poly.type
_entity_poly.pdbx_seq_one_letter_code
_entity_poly.pdbx_strand_id
1 'polypeptide(L)'
;MRRPSLAATAALLPLMLPLLLGACAMQPAPEIATPAPELPESFFYRPPAGSSTQLAALMPQDDPAYATLSEAALANAPSLAEALARIDAARAGARRAGAERLPNITADGAVTRNRINTAQFGAAGQQGFIPEEQTSYGANIIASWDPDIFGQLKAQERAALARIDAASAQAQGVRIALLAEIAASVTDWRVLDARAAAIEADGAAATQLAGLAKVREDAGIAPGFDRVRAEATASSSAVRLAALESERVRLIGRLVTLTGQNAARVRTALANAAPALAPAAAPAALPSELLANRPDVAAAAANLAASDAELAAAARTRFPRITLSAVIGLLAFDPEDFFDTDSLVGTLAAGIAGPLLDFGRVGAGIDAAAADKRTAFAAYRGAVFQALGDAEAAYGLINAADDEARLAVKERDQLNRAASLAETRFRAGLASFLEVLEARRAADASGERAAAAMGRAARARIVLWQALGGEVMASAAPLDQG
;
A
#
# COMPACT_ATOMS: atom_id res chain seq x y z
N MET A 1 -68.77 11.90 45.55
CA MET A 1 -67.69 11.86 44.56
C MET A 1 -66.36 11.62 45.29
N ARG A 2 -65.85 10.35 45.29
CA ARG A 2 -64.61 9.97 45.95
C ARG A 2 -63.47 10.25 44.98
N ARG A 3 -62.45 11.05 45.39
CA ARG A 3 -61.24 11.29 44.67
C ARG A 3 -60.34 10.04 44.77
N PRO A 4 -59.79 9.50 43.67
CA PRO A 4 -58.84 8.37 43.79
C PRO A 4 -57.52 8.86 44.41
N SER A 5 -56.98 8.08 45.33
CA SER A 5 -55.78 8.38 46.09
C SER A 5 -54.53 8.31 45.22
N LEU A 6 -53.75 9.36 45.20
CA LEU A 6 -52.43 9.50 44.51
C LEU A 6 -51.37 8.45 44.91
N ALA A 7 -51.67 7.66 45.97
CA ALA A 7 -50.74 6.63 46.46
C ALA A 7 -50.67 5.36 45.58
N ALA A 8 -51.68 5.07 44.78
CA ALA A 8 -51.65 3.85 43.92
C ALA A 8 -50.83 3.96 42.65
N THR A 9 -50.57 5.19 42.17
CA THR A 9 -49.78 5.43 40.95
C THR A 9 -48.25 5.43 41.20
N ALA A 10 -47.80 5.70 42.41
CA ALA A 10 -46.37 5.69 42.76
C ALA A 10 -45.76 4.29 42.89
N ALA A 11 -46.56 3.23 43.15
CA ALA A 11 -46.10 1.87 43.35
C ALA A 11 -45.90 1.10 42.02
N LEU A 12 -46.44 1.56 40.90
CA LEU A 12 -46.29 0.91 39.58
C LEU A 12 -45.04 1.36 38.78
N LEU A 13 -44.45 2.49 39.15
CA LEU A 13 -43.28 3.05 38.46
C LEU A 13 -41.99 2.16 38.60
N PRO A 14 -41.66 1.60 39.77
CA PRO A 14 -40.48 0.76 39.91
C PRO A 14 -40.61 -0.63 39.27
N LEU A 15 -41.83 -1.09 38.99
CA LEU A 15 -42.03 -2.41 38.35
C LEU A 15 -41.97 -2.36 36.81
N MET A 16 -42.20 -1.19 36.22
CA MET A 16 -42.11 -0.97 34.76
C MET A 16 -40.64 -0.74 34.29
N LEU A 17 -39.75 -0.28 35.14
CA LEU A 17 -38.38 0.04 34.80
C LEU A 17 -37.57 -1.21 34.33
N PRO A 18 -37.64 -2.39 35.00
CA PRO A 18 -36.94 -3.60 34.53
C PRO A 18 -37.55 -4.21 33.28
N LEU A 19 -38.85 -4.01 33.02
CA LEU A 19 -39.51 -4.48 31.79
C LEU A 19 -39.09 -3.67 30.54
N LEU A 20 -38.86 -2.36 30.71
CA LEU A 20 -38.39 -1.49 29.64
C LEU A 20 -36.89 -1.72 29.33
N LEU A 21 -36.08 -2.05 30.32
CA LEU A 21 -34.68 -2.43 30.13
C LEU A 21 -34.51 -3.79 29.45
N GLY A 22 -35.43 -4.73 29.68
CA GLY A 22 -35.41 -6.06 29.05
C GLY A 22 -35.79 -6.04 27.57
N ALA A 23 -36.64 -5.13 27.13
CA ALA A 23 -37.06 -5.02 25.74
C ALA A 23 -35.97 -4.49 24.80
N CYS A 24 -35.03 -3.65 25.29
CA CYS A 24 -33.91 -3.14 24.48
C CYS A 24 -32.75 -4.15 24.33
N ALA A 25 -32.71 -5.20 25.15
CA ALA A 25 -31.59 -6.17 25.16
C ALA A 25 -31.73 -7.32 24.20
N MET A 26 -32.88 -7.46 23.49
CA MET A 26 -33.28 -8.73 22.86
C MET A 26 -32.89 -8.92 21.39
N GLN A 27 -32.21 -8.00 20.75
CA GLN A 27 -31.66 -8.30 19.40
C GLN A 27 -30.13 -8.30 19.46
N PRO A 28 -29.48 -9.46 19.33
CA PRO A 28 -28.02 -9.52 19.18
C PRO A 28 -27.61 -8.77 17.88
N ALA A 29 -26.36 -8.32 17.84
CA ALA A 29 -25.80 -7.81 16.58
C ALA A 29 -25.98 -8.87 15.49
N PRO A 30 -26.30 -8.47 14.24
CA PRO A 30 -26.43 -9.44 13.15
C PRO A 30 -25.11 -10.20 12.98
N GLU A 31 -25.18 -11.51 13.09
CA GLU A 31 -24.02 -12.38 12.85
C GLU A 31 -23.84 -12.53 11.34
N ILE A 32 -22.72 -11.99 10.83
CA ILE A 32 -22.38 -12.07 9.42
C ILE A 32 -21.33 -13.19 9.28
N ALA A 33 -21.72 -14.27 8.61
CA ALA A 33 -20.81 -15.35 8.31
C ALA A 33 -19.70 -14.87 7.37
N THR A 34 -18.45 -15.15 7.75
CA THR A 34 -17.24 -14.85 6.97
C THR A 34 -16.45 -16.14 6.76
N PRO A 35 -16.96 -17.07 5.91
CA PRO A 35 -16.29 -18.35 5.68
C PRO A 35 -14.92 -18.11 5.02
N ALA A 36 -13.92 -18.88 5.45
CA ALA A 36 -12.61 -18.85 4.81
C ALA A 36 -12.76 -19.23 3.31
N PRO A 37 -12.08 -18.54 2.40
CA PRO A 37 -12.08 -18.91 1.00
C PRO A 37 -11.44 -20.29 0.80
N GLU A 38 -12.02 -21.10 -0.08
CA GLU A 38 -11.42 -22.37 -0.47
C GLU A 38 -10.17 -22.12 -1.30
N LEU A 39 -9.07 -22.77 -0.94
CA LEU A 39 -7.78 -22.63 -1.59
C LEU A 39 -7.47 -23.90 -2.39
N PRO A 40 -6.85 -23.78 -3.59
CA PRO A 40 -6.34 -24.94 -4.30
C PRO A 40 -5.15 -25.55 -3.53
N GLU A 41 -4.94 -26.84 -3.65
CA GLU A 41 -3.80 -27.51 -3.00
C GLU A 41 -2.44 -27.08 -3.58
N SER A 42 -2.41 -26.69 -4.87
CA SER A 42 -1.19 -26.24 -5.54
C SER A 42 -1.52 -25.36 -6.75
N PHE A 43 -0.56 -24.56 -7.19
CA PHE A 43 -0.64 -23.83 -8.44
C PHE A 43 -0.43 -24.77 -9.63
N PHE A 44 -1.18 -24.54 -10.72
CA PHE A 44 -1.12 -25.37 -11.93
C PHE A 44 0.24 -25.26 -12.65
N TYR A 45 0.79 -24.05 -12.76
CA TYR A 45 2.03 -23.77 -13.48
C TYR A 45 3.29 -23.85 -12.60
N ARG A 46 3.18 -24.20 -11.32
CA ARG A 46 4.36 -24.26 -10.45
C ARG A 46 5.34 -25.36 -10.89
N PRO A 47 6.65 -25.19 -10.66
CA PRO A 47 7.62 -26.25 -10.91
C PRO A 47 7.36 -27.46 -9.99
N PRO A 48 7.82 -28.67 -10.37
CA PRO A 48 7.73 -29.85 -9.50
C PRO A 48 8.38 -29.59 -8.13
N ALA A 49 7.82 -30.19 -7.08
CA ALA A 49 8.37 -30.08 -5.73
C ALA A 49 9.84 -30.52 -5.68
N GLY A 50 10.73 -29.69 -5.15
CA GLY A 50 12.17 -29.97 -5.02
C GLY A 50 13.09 -28.80 -5.37
N SER A 51 12.59 -27.70 -5.95
CA SER A 51 13.41 -26.50 -6.09
C SER A 51 13.44 -25.74 -4.76
N SER A 52 14.56 -25.82 -4.04
CA SER A 52 14.81 -25.08 -2.77
C SER A 52 15.33 -23.67 -3.02
N THR A 53 14.97 -23.06 -4.15
CA THR A 53 15.39 -21.68 -4.49
C THR A 53 14.80 -20.71 -3.49
N GLN A 54 15.64 -19.89 -2.87
CA GLN A 54 15.20 -18.82 -1.99
C GLN A 54 14.50 -17.71 -2.80
N LEU A 55 13.48 -17.08 -2.26
CA LEU A 55 12.78 -15.97 -2.90
C LEU A 55 13.73 -14.82 -3.27
N ALA A 56 14.73 -14.54 -2.44
CA ALA A 56 15.75 -13.52 -2.70
C ALA A 56 16.48 -13.74 -4.06
N ALA A 57 16.69 -14.99 -4.47
CA ALA A 57 17.37 -15.30 -5.73
C ALA A 57 16.57 -14.93 -6.99
N LEU A 58 15.28 -14.61 -6.85
CA LEU A 58 14.45 -14.08 -7.95
C LEU A 58 14.77 -12.62 -8.27
N MET A 59 15.43 -11.91 -7.36
CA MET A 59 15.83 -10.53 -7.49
C MET A 59 17.31 -10.45 -7.95
N PRO A 60 17.75 -9.37 -8.62
CA PRO A 60 19.12 -9.19 -9.06
C PRO A 60 20.07 -8.82 -7.90
N GLN A 61 20.17 -9.68 -6.87
CA GLN A 61 20.93 -9.41 -5.65
C GLN A 61 22.43 -9.21 -5.90
N ASP A 62 22.97 -9.88 -6.93
CA ASP A 62 24.38 -9.79 -7.29
C ASP A 62 24.71 -8.55 -8.14
N ASP A 63 23.70 -7.76 -8.54
CA ASP A 63 23.91 -6.51 -9.27
C ASP A 63 24.17 -5.36 -8.29
N PRO A 64 25.37 -4.76 -8.31
CA PRO A 64 25.71 -3.65 -7.39
C PRO A 64 24.84 -2.39 -7.60
N ALA A 65 24.30 -2.19 -8.80
CA ALA A 65 23.38 -1.10 -9.06
C ALA A 65 22.05 -1.32 -8.32
N TYR A 66 21.53 -2.56 -8.33
CA TYR A 66 20.32 -2.88 -7.58
C TYR A 66 20.54 -2.67 -6.08
N ALA A 67 21.62 -3.17 -5.52
CA ALA A 67 21.92 -2.98 -4.09
C ALA A 67 21.98 -1.50 -3.70
N THR A 68 22.72 -0.68 -4.45
CA THR A 68 22.89 0.75 -4.19
C THR A 68 21.57 1.52 -4.35
N LEU A 69 20.81 1.25 -5.42
CA LEU A 69 19.58 1.99 -5.71
C LEU A 69 18.42 1.56 -4.80
N SER A 70 18.34 0.29 -4.39
CA SER A 70 17.34 -0.19 -3.45
C SER A 70 17.57 0.38 -2.05
N GLU A 71 18.83 0.43 -1.56
CA GLU A 71 19.16 1.09 -0.31
C GLU A 71 18.79 2.58 -0.32
N ALA A 72 19.16 3.28 -1.39
CA ALA A 72 18.83 4.69 -1.56
C ALA A 72 17.32 4.94 -1.59
N ALA A 73 16.55 4.08 -2.24
CA ALA A 73 15.11 4.19 -2.30
C ALA A 73 14.45 3.92 -0.94
N LEU A 74 14.90 2.90 -0.21
CA LEU A 74 14.39 2.62 1.13
C LEU A 74 14.64 3.78 2.11
N ALA A 75 15.73 4.54 1.91
CA ALA A 75 16.06 5.70 2.73
C ALA A 75 15.30 6.97 2.31
N ASN A 76 14.99 7.17 1.02
CA ASN A 76 14.59 8.48 0.51
C ASN A 76 13.30 8.48 -0.33
N ALA A 77 12.70 7.32 -0.65
CA ALA A 77 11.53 7.29 -1.54
C ALA A 77 10.32 8.02 -0.93
N PRO A 78 9.75 9.02 -1.63
CA PRO A 78 8.59 9.76 -1.12
C PRO A 78 7.38 8.87 -0.88
N SER A 79 7.16 7.84 -1.71
CA SER A 79 6.05 6.87 -1.56
C SER A 79 6.15 6.06 -0.27
N LEU A 80 7.37 5.68 0.14
CA LEU A 80 7.59 4.97 1.39
C LEU A 80 7.41 5.91 2.59
N ALA A 81 7.91 7.14 2.51
CA ALA A 81 7.71 8.16 3.55
C ALA A 81 6.22 8.47 3.75
N GLU A 82 5.44 8.57 2.67
CA GLU A 82 3.99 8.74 2.73
C GLU A 82 3.31 7.54 3.41
N ALA A 83 3.70 6.31 3.08
CA ALA A 83 3.15 5.11 3.68
C ALA A 83 3.46 5.03 5.19
N LEU A 84 4.67 5.40 5.63
CA LEU A 84 5.04 5.48 7.04
C LEU A 84 4.24 6.56 7.78
N ALA A 85 4.05 7.74 7.17
CA ALA A 85 3.22 8.79 7.76
C ALA A 85 1.74 8.36 7.93
N ARG A 86 1.21 7.48 7.06
CA ARG A 86 -0.12 6.89 7.23
C ARG A 86 -0.20 5.96 8.44
N ILE A 87 0.87 5.22 8.75
CA ILE A 87 0.97 4.42 9.99
C ILE A 87 0.92 5.36 11.20
N ASP A 88 1.65 6.46 11.18
CA ASP A 88 1.65 7.41 12.29
C ASP A 88 0.28 8.08 12.49
N ALA A 89 -0.42 8.38 11.40
CA ALA A 89 -1.80 8.86 11.44
C ALA A 89 -2.76 7.81 12.05
N ALA A 90 -2.62 6.54 11.67
CA ALA A 90 -3.41 5.45 12.24
C ALA A 90 -3.12 5.26 13.74
N ARG A 91 -1.85 5.31 14.15
CA ARG A 91 -1.42 5.29 15.57
C ARG A 91 -2.01 6.44 16.37
N ALA A 92 -2.00 7.65 15.81
CA ALA A 92 -2.63 8.82 16.45
C ALA A 92 -4.15 8.63 16.60
N GLY A 93 -4.81 8.06 15.59
CA GLY A 93 -6.22 7.68 15.65
C GLY A 93 -6.52 6.67 16.75
N ALA A 94 -5.68 5.64 16.91
CA ALA A 94 -5.83 4.64 17.96
C ALA A 94 -5.59 5.23 19.36
N ARG A 95 -4.57 6.09 19.52
CA ARG A 95 -4.36 6.81 20.80
C ARG A 95 -5.55 7.69 21.14
N ARG A 96 -6.15 8.38 20.17
CA ARG A 96 -7.36 9.17 20.38
C ARG A 96 -8.53 8.29 20.82
N ALA A 97 -8.79 7.18 20.13
CA ALA A 97 -9.86 6.25 20.50
C ALA A 97 -9.66 5.65 21.90
N GLY A 98 -8.41 5.33 22.29
CA GLY A 98 -8.07 4.93 23.65
C GLY A 98 -8.29 6.03 24.68
N ALA A 99 -7.92 7.28 24.35
CA ALA A 99 -8.12 8.43 25.23
C ALA A 99 -9.61 8.77 25.47
N GLU A 100 -10.49 8.49 24.50
CA GLU A 100 -11.95 8.70 24.65
C GLU A 100 -12.56 7.81 25.78
N ARG A 101 -11.85 6.77 26.24
CA ARG A 101 -12.23 5.93 27.38
C ARG A 101 -11.77 6.48 28.73
N LEU A 102 -10.94 7.51 28.73
CA LEU A 102 -10.42 8.16 29.94
C LEU A 102 -11.22 9.41 30.26
N PRO A 103 -11.18 9.88 31.52
CA PRO A 103 -11.78 11.17 31.87
C PRO A 103 -11.17 12.32 31.05
N ASN A 104 -12.02 13.16 30.49
CA ASN A 104 -11.62 14.42 29.86
C ASN A 104 -11.70 15.55 30.89
N ILE A 105 -10.59 16.24 31.10
CA ILE A 105 -10.50 17.35 32.05
C ILE A 105 -10.22 18.61 31.25
N THR A 106 -11.12 19.60 31.41
CA THR A 106 -11.02 20.91 30.75
C THR A 106 -11.08 22.01 31.78
N ALA A 107 -10.47 23.13 31.48
CA ALA A 107 -10.63 24.36 32.26
C ALA A 107 -11.30 25.41 31.37
N ASP A 108 -12.27 26.15 31.94
CA ASP A 108 -12.89 27.28 31.29
C ASP A 108 -12.94 28.49 32.22
N GLY A 109 -12.94 29.67 31.62
CA GLY A 109 -13.15 30.92 32.34
C GLY A 109 -14.06 31.83 31.52
N ALA A 110 -15.02 32.42 32.19
CA ALA A 110 -15.99 33.31 31.54
C ALA A 110 -16.38 34.51 32.41
N VAL A 111 -16.52 35.65 31.76
CA VAL A 111 -17.21 36.82 32.35
C VAL A 111 -18.51 36.98 31.58
N THR A 112 -19.64 36.87 32.31
CA THR A 112 -20.97 36.92 31.71
C THR A 112 -21.76 38.07 32.31
N ARG A 113 -22.28 38.96 31.47
CA ARG A 113 -23.23 40.02 31.89
C ARG A 113 -24.61 39.70 31.35
N ASN A 114 -25.51 39.44 32.28
CA ASN A 114 -26.90 39.11 31.97
C ASN A 114 -27.79 40.30 32.32
N ARG A 115 -28.72 40.64 31.42
CA ARG A 115 -29.85 41.53 31.71
C ARG A 115 -31.12 40.71 31.78
N ILE A 116 -31.75 40.73 32.94
CA ILE A 116 -32.94 39.94 33.26
C ILE A 116 -34.17 40.83 33.19
N ASN A 117 -35.21 40.37 32.51
CA ASN A 117 -36.49 41.03 32.57
C ASN A 117 -37.19 40.69 33.90
N THR A 118 -37.13 41.61 34.87
CA THR A 118 -37.65 41.39 36.22
C THR A 118 -39.15 41.19 36.25
N ALA A 119 -39.92 41.67 35.23
CA ALA A 119 -41.34 41.44 35.11
C ALA A 119 -41.80 40.01 35.08
N GLN A 120 -40.90 39.07 34.62
CA GLN A 120 -41.17 37.62 34.59
C GLN A 120 -41.30 36.99 36.00
N PHE A 121 -40.79 37.65 37.03
CA PHE A 121 -40.84 37.21 38.43
C PHE A 121 -42.01 37.81 39.23
N GLY A 122 -42.95 38.49 38.59
CA GLY A 122 -44.15 39.05 39.21
C GLY A 122 -43.83 40.03 40.35
N ALA A 123 -44.53 39.91 41.49
CA ALA A 123 -44.32 40.76 42.63
C ALA A 123 -42.89 40.77 43.22
N ALA A 124 -42.16 39.67 43.15
CA ALA A 124 -40.77 39.61 43.61
C ALA A 124 -39.80 40.42 42.73
N GLY A 125 -40.03 40.45 41.43
CA GLY A 125 -39.29 41.34 40.52
C GLY A 125 -39.56 42.82 40.69
N GLN A 126 -40.80 43.20 41.07
CA GLN A 126 -41.17 44.59 41.27
C GLN A 126 -40.68 45.15 42.64
N GLN A 127 -40.29 44.26 43.57
CA GLN A 127 -39.78 44.68 44.90
C GLN A 127 -38.27 44.94 44.93
N GLY A 128 -37.59 44.87 43.77
CA GLY A 128 -36.15 45.22 43.66
C GLY A 128 -35.19 44.21 44.24
N PHE A 129 -35.66 43.01 44.64
CA PHE A 129 -34.80 41.93 45.16
C PHE A 129 -33.98 41.23 44.09
N ILE A 130 -34.31 41.43 42.80
CA ILE A 130 -33.58 40.82 41.68
C ILE A 130 -32.98 41.99 40.87
N PRO A 131 -31.62 42.03 40.73
CA PRO A 131 -30.97 43.06 39.93
C PRO A 131 -31.33 42.87 38.44
N GLU A 132 -31.64 43.97 37.73
CA GLU A 132 -31.91 43.93 36.29
C GLU A 132 -30.68 43.53 35.47
N GLU A 133 -29.48 43.87 35.94
CA GLU A 133 -28.23 43.55 35.34
C GLU A 133 -27.33 42.88 36.37
N GLN A 134 -26.74 41.75 35.99
CA GLN A 134 -25.81 41.00 36.82
C GLN A 134 -24.60 40.58 36.02
N THR A 135 -23.42 40.91 36.49
CA THR A 135 -22.18 40.40 35.97
C THR A 135 -21.71 39.23 36.83
N SER A 136 -21.29 38.15 36.21
CA SER A 136 -20.68 37.02 36.91
C SER A 136 -19.31 36.70 36.34
N TYR A 137 -18.39 36.39 37.21
CA TYR A 137 -17.02 35.97 36.93
C TYR A 137 -16.88 34.50 37.31
N GLY A 138 -16.58 33.63 36.34
CA GLY A 138 -16.47 32.20 36.57
C GLY A 138 -15.17 31.65 36.06
N ALA A 139 -14.57 30.71 36.80
CA ALA A 139 -13.49 29.84 36.32
C ALA A 139 -13.72 28.43 36.85
N ASN A 140 -13.74 27.44 35.96
CA ASN A 140 -14.12 26.08 36.31
C ASN A 140 -13.08 25.08 35.78
N ILE A 141 -12.89 23.99 36.52
CA ILE A 141 -12.31 22.75 36.05
C ILE A 141 -13.44 21.75 35.92
N ILE A 142 -13.63 21.23 34.69
CA ILE A 142 -14.70 20.29 34.37
C ILE A 142 -14.07 18.94 34.03
N ALA A 143 -14.46 17.90 34.73
CA ALA A 143 -14.14 16.52 34.39
C ALA A 143 -15.39 15.84 33.86
N SER A 144 -15.28 15.18 32.71
CA SER A 144 -16.33 14.35 32.13
C SER A 144 -15.79 12.97 31.76
N TRP A 145 -16.52 11.91 32.06
CA TRP A 145 -16.10 10.55 31.81
C TRP A 145 -17.28 9.65 31.45
N ASP A 146 -17.09 8.84 30.41
CA ASP A 146 -17.96 7.72 30.05
C ASP A 146 -17.25 6.41 30.45
N PRO A 147 -17.69 5.70 31.50
CA PRO A 147 -17.04 4.46 31.96
C PRO A 147 -17.19 3.28 31.01
N ASP A 148 -17.82 3.47 29.84
CA ASP A 148 -17.97 2.48 28.75
C ASP A 148 -18.47 1.12 29.24
N ILE A 149 -19.48 1.08 30.09
CA ILE A 149 -19.99 -0.15 30.73
C ILE A 149 -20.41 -1.19 29.68
N PHE A 150 -20.98 -0.74 28.56
CA PHE A 150 -21.41 -1.59 27.47
C PHE A 150 -20.33 -1.86 26.43
N GLY A 151 -19.16 -1.22 26.51
CA GLY A 151 -17.98 -1.48 25.69
C GLY A 151 -18.04 -0.91 24.29
N GLN A 152 -18.83 0.15 24.05
CA GLN A 152 -18.90 0.84 22.75
C GLN A 152 -17.56 1.47 22.38
N LEU A 153 -16.97 2.25 23.30
CA LEU A 153 -15.68 2.93 23.09
C LEU A 153 -14.53 1.89 22.98
N LYS A 154 -14.58 0.80 23.75
CA LYS A 154 -13.64 -0.32 23.62
C LYS A 154 -13.70 -0.97 22.23
N ALA A 155 -14.89 -1.07 21.62
CA ALA A 155 -15.01 -1.61 20.26
C ALA A 155 -14.47 -0.63 19.23
N GLN A 156 -14.68 0.69 19.40
CA GLN A 156 -14.09 1.72 18.54
C GLN A 156 -12.55 1.72 18.61
N GLU A 157 -11.98 1.58 19.80
CA GLU A 157 -10.53 1.43 20.00
C GLU A 157 -9.99 0.19 19.26
N ARG A 158 -10.67 -0.96 19.33
CA ARG A 158 -10.30 -2.18 18.59
C ARG A 158 -10.31 -1.94 17.07
N ALA A 159 -11.31 -1.23 16.56
CA ALA A 159 -11.36 -0.87 15.16
C ALA A 159 -10.17 0.00 14.76
N ALA A 160 -9.81 0.98 15.59
CA ALA A 160 -8.68 1.85 15.35
C ALA A 160 -7.33 1.11 15.41
N LEU A 161 -7.17 0.14 16.32
CA LEU A 161 -6.00 -0.73 16.38
C LEU A 161 -5.86 -1.59 15.12
N ALA A 162 -6.96 -2.23 14.66
CA ALA A 162 -6.95 -3.01 13.42
C ALA A 162 -6.58 -2.15 12.19
N ARG A 163 -6.90 -0.86 12.19
CA ARG A 163 -6.46 0.07 11.14
C ARG A 163 -4.95 0.34 11.15
N ILE A 164 -4.27 0.23 12.30
CA ILE A 164 -2.80 0.28 12.35
C ILE A 164 -2.23 -0.92 11.60
N ASP A 165 -2.77 -2.12 11.83
CA ASP A 165 -2.34 -3.33 11.15
C ASP A 165 -2.54 -3.22 9.64
N ALA A 166 -3.70 -2.68 9.20
CA ALA A 166 -3.98 -2.43 7.79
C ALA A 166 -2.99 -1.45 7.16
N ALA A 167 -2.69 -0.32 7.83
CA ALA A 167 -1.73 0.67 7.36
C ALA A 167 -0.31 0.11 7.31
N SER A 168 0.07 -0.72 8.28
CA SER A 168 1.38 -1.38 8.34
C SER A 168 1.55 -2.37 7.19
N ALA A 169 0.53 -3.18 6.90
CA ALA A 169 0.53 -4.11 5.77
C ALA A 169 0.58 -3.34 4.43
N GLN A 170 -0.17 -2.24 4.28
CA GLN A 170 -0.10 -1.40 3.09
C GLN A 170 1.30 -0.80 2.87
N ALA A 171 1.96 -0.32 3.93
CA ALA A 171 3.32 0.19 3.85
C ALA A 171 4.31 -0.90 3.40
N GLN A 172 4.11 -2.14 3.83
CA GLN A 172 4.90 -3.26 3.38
C GLN A 172 4.68 -3.56 1.89
N GLY A 173 3.43 -3.45 1.41
CA GLY A 173 3.09 -3.54 -0.01
C GLY A 173 3.79 -2.46 -0.85
N VAL A 174 3.82 -1.21 -0.38
CA VAL A 174 4.55 -0.12 -1.05
C VAL A 174 6.04 -0.41 -1.12
N ARG A 175 6.65 -0.93 -0.06
CA ARG A 175 8.06 -1.33 -0.03
C ARG A 175 8.37 -2.43 -1.05
N ILE A 176 7.55 -3.47 -1.11
CA ILE A 176 7.70 -4.58 -2.07
C ILE A 176 7.58 -4.06 -3.51
N ALA A 177 6.58 -3.24 -3.80
CA ALA A 177 6.40 -2.64 -5.11
C ALA A 177 7.58 -1.76 -5.51
N LEU A 178 8.12 -0.96 -4.58
CA LEU A 178 9.29 -0.11 -4.80
C LEU A 178 10.53 -0.93 -5.17
N LEU A 179 10.83 -1.99 -4.41
CA LEU A 179 11.98 -2.86 -4.66
C LEU A 179 11.84 -3.61 -5.98
N ALA A 180 10.64 -4.12 -6.30
CA ALA A 180 10.36 -4.80 -7.57
C ALA A 180 10.55 -3.84 -8.76
N GLU A 181 10.12 -2.59 -8.62
CA GLU A 181 10.22 -1.58 -9.66
C GLU A 181 11.67 -1.16 -9.94
N ILE A 182 12.50 -1.06 -8.89
CA ILE A 182 13.93 -0.81 -9.02
C ILE A 182 14.62 -2.00 -9.69
N ALA A 183 14.32 -3.22 -9.23
CA ALA A 183 14.86 -4.44 -9.82
C ALA A 183 14.51 -4.54 -11.31
N ALA A 184 13.26 -4.25 -11.67
CA ALA A 184 12.81 -4.22 -13.06
C ALA A 184 13.55 -3.16 -13.88
N SER A 185 13.73 -1.95 -13.34
CA SER A 185 14.43 -0.85 -14.03
C SER A 185 15.92 -1.15 -14.22
N VAL A 186 16.57 -1.76 -13.23
CA VAL A 186 17.97 -2.21 -13.33
C VAL A 186 18.09 -3.34 -14.35
N THR A 187 17.19 -4.32 -14.33
CA THR A 187 17.16 -5.40 -15.32
C THR A 187 16.99 -4.85 -16.74
N ASP A 188 16.06 -3.89 -16.94
CA ASP A 188 15.89 -3.24 -18.25
C ASP A 188 17.15 -2.51 -18.70
N TRP A 189 17.85 -1.83 -17.79
CA TRP A 189 19.13 -1.22 -18.11
C TRP A 189 20.16 -2.24 -18.60
N ARG A 190 20.28 -3.39 -17.93
CA ARG A 190 21.20 -4.47 -18.36
C ARG A 190 20.80 -5.08 -19.71
N VAL A 191 19.50 -5.15 -19.99
CA VAL A 191 19.01 -5.55 -21.33
C VAL A 191 19.44 -4.53 -22.38
N LEU A 192 19.34 -3.23 -22.09
CA LEU A 192 19.80 -2.18 -23.01
C LEU A 192 21.33 -2.25 -23.23
N ASP A 193 22.12 -2.56 -22.19
CA ASP A 193 23.57 -2.76 -22.32
C ASP A 193 23.88 -3.96 -23.22
N ALA A 194 23.19 -5.09 -23.03
CA ALA A 194 23.35 -6.28 -23.87
C ALA A 194 22.94 -6.02 -25.33
N ARG A 195 21.84 -5.29 -25.55
CA ARG A 195 21.41 -4.88 -26.89
C ARG A 195 22.40 -3.92 -27.54
N ALA A 196 22.92 -2.95 -26.79
CA ALA A 196 23.92 -2.01 -27.30
C ALA A 196 25.18 -2.74 -27.75
N ALA A 197 25.71 -3.68 -26.92
CA ALA A 197 26.87 -4.48 -27.26
C ALA A 197 26.65 -5.32 -28.54
N ALA A 198 25.46 -5.92 -28.72
CA ALA A 198 25.11 -6.64 -29.94
C ALA A 198 25.13 -5.71 -31.17
N ILE A 199 24.48 -4.55 -31.08
CA ILE A 199 24.42 -3.58 -32.19
C ILE A 199 25.80 -2.98 -32.51
N GLU A 200 26.65 -2.75 -31.51
CA GLU A 200 28.03 -2.29 -31.70
C GLU A 200 28.87 -3.33 -32.45
N ALA A 201 28.74 -4.61 -32.09
CA ALA A 201 29.40 -5.70 -32.78
C ALA A 201 28.97 -5.80 -34.25
N ASP A 202 27.67 -5.62 -34.50
CA ASP A 202 27.08 -5.60 -35.84
C ASP A 202 27.62 -4.43 -36.67
N GLY A 203 27.64 -3.21 -36.11
CA GLY A 203 28.18 -2.03 -36.75
C GLY A 203 29.66 -2.18 -37.10
N ALA A 204 30.45 -2.77 -36.21
CA ALA A 204 31.85 -3.07 -36.45
C ALA A 204 32.04 -4.10 -37.61
N ALA A 205 31.23 -5.15 -37.63
CA ALA A 205 31.26 -6.15 -38.70
C ALA A 205 30.83 -5.54 -40.06
N ALA A 206 29.79 -4.71 -40.08
CA ALA A 206 29.36 -4.00 -41.28
C ALA A 206 30.43 -3.04 -41.80
N THR A 207 31.13 -2.34 -40.91
CA THR A 207 32.27 -1.48 -41.27
C THR A 207 33.44 -2.26 -41.89
N GLN A 208 33.76 -3.45 -41.34
CA GLN A 208 34.77 -4.33 -41.90
C GLN A 208 34.37 -4.83 -43.31
N LEU A 209 33.12 -5.22 -43.49
CA LEU A 209 32.58 -5.62 -44.82
C LEU A 209 32.62 -4.49 -45.83
N ALA A 210 32.32 -3.24 -45.42
CA ALA A 210 32.43 -2.07 -46.27
C ALA A 210 33.89 -1.82 -46.73
N GLY A 211 34.86 -2.00 -45.81
CA GLY A 211 36.29 -1.94 -46.11
C GLY A 211 36.71 -2.98 -47.13
N LEU A 212 36.26 -4.23 -46.98
CA LEU A 212 36.54 -5.30 -47.93
C LEU A 212 35.89 -5.05 -49.29
N ALA A 213 34.66 -4.58 -49.34
CA ALA A 213 33.96 -4.21 -50.55
C ALA A 213 34.68 -3.06 -51.30
N LYS A 214 35.20 -2.07 -50.56
CA LYS A 214 36.01 -0.98 -51.10
C LYS A 214 37.29 -1.47 -51.77
N VAL A 215 38.04 -2.35 -51.13
CA VAL A 215 39.27 -2.95 -51.71
C VAL A 215 38.95 -3.66 -53.01
N ARG A 216 37.83 -4.39 -53.08
CA ARG A 216 37.41 -5.11 -54.29
C ARG A 216 36.91 -4.14 -55.39
N GLU A 217 36.26 -3.06 -55.04
CA GLU A 217 35.87 -1.97 -55.97
C GLU A 217 37.11 -1.29 -56.53
N ASP A 218 38.06 -0.89 -55.68
CA ASP A 218 39.31 -0.25 -56.11
C ASP A 218 40.14 -1.16 -57.04
N ALA A 219 40.06 -2.50 -56.83
CA ALA A 219 40.68 -3.50 -57.71
C ALA A 219 39.87 -3.78 -59.00
N GLY A 220 38.71 -3.15 -59.19
CA GLY A 220 37.88 -3.35 -60.38
C GLY A 220 37.14 -4.69 -60.45
N ILE A 221 37.10 -5.47 -59.37
CA ILE A 221 36.50 -6.82 -59.32
C ILE A 221 35.12 -6.88 -58.64
N ALA A 222 34.61 -5.74 -58.12
CA ALA A 222 33.27 -5.62 -57.53
C ALA A 222 32.67 -4.28 -57.82
N PRO A 223 31.31 -4.17 -57.93
CA PRO A 223 30.63 -2.89 -58.11
C PRO A 223 30.64 -2.07 -56.81
N GLY A 224 30.72 -0.74 -56.92
CA GLY A 224 30.61 0.19 -55.78
C GLY A 224 29.30 0.08 -54.97
N PHE A 225 28.30 -0.53 -55.56
CA PHE A 225 27.03 -0.85 -54.91
C PHE A 225 27.18 -1.67 -53.60
N ASP A 226 28.10 -2.65 -53.58
CA ASP A 226 28.34 -3.51 -52.43
C ASP A 226 28.89 -2.70 -51.25
N ARG A 227 29.84 -1.77 -51.53
CA ARG A 227 30.38 -0.86 -50.51
C ARG A 227 29.30 0.02 -49.90
N VAL A 228 28.51 0.71 -50.77
CA VAL A 228 27.46 1.61 -50.33
C VAL A 228 26.41 0.86 -49.46
N ARG A 229 26.11 -0.38 -49.79
CA ARG A 229 25.17 -1.23 -49.07
C ARG A 229 25.68 -1.63 -47.69
N ALA A 230 26.99 -1.94 -47.55
CA ALA A 230 27.62 -2.22 -46.27
C ALA A 230 27.68 -0.95 -45.39
N GLU A 231 28.05 0.20 -45.98
CA GLU A 231 28.05 1.49 -45.27
C GLU A 231 26.64 1.86 -44.77
N ALA A 232 25.59 1.61 -45.55
CA ALA A 232 24.20 1.82 -45.16
C ALA A 232 23.81 0.91 -43.97
N THR A 233 24.34 -0.33 -43.90
CA THR A 233 24.12 -1.24 -42.78
C THR A 233 24.82 -0.74 -41.50
N ALA A 234 26.07 -0.28 -41.59
CA ALA A 234 26.76 0.35 -40.46
C ALA A 234 26.02 1.61 -39.96
N SER A 235 25.54 2.44 -40.87
CA SER A 235 24.73 3.62 -40.51
C SER A 235 23.41 3.23 -39.81
N SER A 236 22.76 2.14 -40.25
CA SER A 236 21.57 1.60 -39.59
C SER A 236 21.85 1.14 -38.14
N SER A 237 22.99 0.53 -37.88
CA SER A 237 23.41 0.17 -36.52
C SER A 237 23.63 1.40 -35.64
N ALA A 238 24.23 2.47 -36.17
CA ALA A 238 24.39 3.73 -35.44
C ALA A 238 23.04 4.37 -35.10
N VAL A 239 22.04 4.33 -35.99
CA VAL A 239 20.67 4.82 -35.72
C VAL A 239 20.03 3.99 -34.59
N ARG A 240 20.16 2.67 -34.58
CA ARG A 240 19.62 1.80 -33.52
C ARG A 240 20.27 2.09 -32.18
N LEU A 241 21.61 2.31 -32.12
CA LEU A 241 22.30 2.71 -30.89
C LEU A 241 21.79 4.05 -30.35
N ALA A 242 21.61 5.05 -31.22
CA ALA A 242 21.08 6.34 -30.82
C ALA A 242 19.62 6.23 -30.25
N ALA A 243 18.82 5.31 -30.81
CA ALA A 243 17.48 5.05 -30.29
C ALA A 243 17.49 4.46 -28.85
N LEU A 244 18.47 3.59 -28.52
CA LEU A 244 18.60 3.04 -27.17
C LEU A 244 18.90 4.12 -26.11
N GLU A 245 19.59 5.18 -26.46
CA GLU A 245 19.85 6.29 -25.53
C GLU A 245 18.55 6.95 -25.02
N SER A 246 17.53 7.04 -25.86
CA SER A 246 16.22 7.52 -25.44
C SER A 246 15.56 6.62 -24.39
N GLU A 247 15.76 5.31 -24.48
CA GLU A 247 15.27 4.36 -23.48
C GLU A 247 16.06 4.48 -22.19
N ARG A 248 17.40 4.62 -22.25
CA ARG A 248 18.26 4.87 -21.09
C ARG A 248 17.88 6.12 -20.32
N VAL A 249 17.62 7.23 -21.01
CA VAL A 249 17.20 8.49 -20.37
C VAL A 249 15.87 8.31 -19.63
N ARG A 250 14.91 7.58 -20.21
CA ARG A 250 13.63 7.29 -19.52
C ARG A 250 13.83 6.46 -18.25
N LEU A 251 14.69 5.44 -18.28
CA LEU A 251 15.01 4.63 -17.10
C LEU A 251 15.69 5.44 -16.00
N ILE A 252 16.63 6.33 -16.36
CA ILE A 252 17.24 7.24 -15.39
C ILE A 252 16.17 8.12 -14.75
N GLY A 253 15.28 8.72 -15.52
CA GLY A 253 14.19 9.55 -15.00
C GLY A 253 13.28 8.78 -14.03
N ARG A 254 12.94 7.54 -14.36
CA ARG A 254 12.15 6.65 -13.49
C ARG A 254 12.88 6.34 -12.18
N LEU A 255 14.16 5.97 -12.25
CA LEU A 255 14.97 5.69 -11.06
C LEU A 255 15.19 6.93 -10.19
N VAL A 256 15.31 8.13 -10.77
CA VAL A 256 15.33 9.40 -10.03
C VAL A 256 14.06 9.55 -9.20
N THR A 257 12.90 9.28 -9.77
CA THR A 257 11.61 9.35 -9.06
C THR A 257 11.51 8.30 -7.94
N LEU A 258 11.96 7.08 -8.20
CA LEU A 258 11.87 5.97 -7.22
C LEU A 258 12.84 6.12 -6.05
N THR A 259 14.04 6.66 -6.31
CA THR A 259 15.12 6.73 -5.31
C THR A 259 15.23 8.09 -4.61
N GLY A 260 14.58 9.13 -5.14
CA GLY A 260 14.77 10.50 -4.68
C GLY A 260 16.18 11.06 -4.93
N GLN A 261 17.02 10.36 -5.71
CA GLN A 261 18.38 10.78 -6.03
C GLN A 261 18.44 11.60 -7.33
N ASN A 262 19.53 12.36 -7.52
CA ASN A 262 19.76 13.06 -8.78
C ASN A 262 20.25 12.08 -9.88
N ALA A 263 20.06 12.47 -11.15
CA ALA A 263 20.40 11.65 -12.33
C ALA A 263 21.89 11.25 -12.38
N ALA A 264 22.81 12.09 -11.87
CA ALA A 264 24.24 11.80 -11.87
C ALA A 264 24.55 10.60 -10.96
N ARG A 265 24.00 10.54 -9.75
CA ARG A 265 24.16 9.42 -8.82
C ARG A 265 23.55 8.13 -9.37
N VAL A 266 22.34 8.21 -9.92
CA VAL A 266 21.68 7.05 -10.56
C VAL A 266 22.57 6.51 -11.69
N ARG A 267 23.10 7.37 -12.55
CA ARG A 267 23.98 6.98 -13.66
C ARG A 267 25.28 6.36 -13.18
N THR A 268 25.88 6.87 -12.10
CA THR A 268 27.08 6.30 -11.50
C THR A 268 26.81 4.88 -10.96
N ALA A 269 25.67 4.67 -10.28
CA ALA A 269 25.30 3.34 -9.79
C ALA A 269 25.12 2.33 -10.95
N LEU A 270 24.45 2.73 -12.03
CA LEU A 270 24.20 1.90 -13.21
C LEU A 270 25.48 1.60 -14.03
N ALA A 271 26.50 2.44 -13.95
CA ALA A 271 27.77 2.25 -14.65
C ALA A 271 28.64 1.10 -14.07
N ASN A 272 28.32 0.61 -12.86
CA ASN A 272 29.02 -0.53 -12.28
C ASN A 272 28.80 -1.79 -13.13
N ALA A 273 29.88 -2.56 -13.32
CA ALA A 273 29.78 -3.84 -14.01
C ALA A 273 28.86 -4.80 -13.25
N ALA A 274 28.03 -5.51 -13.98
CA ALA A 274 27.12 -6.51 -13.43
C ALA A 274 27.38 -7.88 -14.04
N PRO A 275 27.04 -8.98 -13.36
CA PRO A 275 27.05 -10.30 -13.93
C PRO A 275 26.06 -10.39 -15.10
N ALA A 276 26.31 -11.35 -16.01
CA ALA A 276 25.36 -11.63 -17.10
C ALA A 276 24.00 -12.04 -16.53
N LEU A 277 22.92 -11.64 -17.22
CA LEU A 277 21.55 -12.03 -16.85
C LEU A 277 21.44 -13.58 -16.85
N ALA A 278 21.34 -14.16 -15.66
CA ALA A 278 21.15 -15.58 -15.43
C ALA A 278 19.92 -15.79 -14.55
N PRO A 279 18.71 -15.93 -15.14
CA PRO A 279 17.49 -16.07 -14.38
C PRO A 279 17.50 -17.31 -13.50
N ALA A 280 17.24 -17.14 -12.18
CA ALA A 280 17.18 -18.25 -11.22
C ALA A 280 15.96 -19.17 -11.48
N ALA A 281 16.00 -20.41 -10.99
CA ALA A 281 14.84 -21.30 -11.03
C ALA A 281 13.71 -20.78 -10.14
N ALA A 282 12.45 -21.01 -10.53
CA ALA A 282 11.31 -20.62 -9.72
C ALA A 282 11.18 -21.53 -8.48
N PRO A 283 10.89 -20.97 -7.28
CA PRO A 283 10.60 -21.77 -6.08
C PRO A 283 9.22 -22.42 -6.18
N ALA A 284 9.03 -23.53 -5.48
CA ALA A 284 7.75 -24.24 -5.39
C ALA A 284 6.98 -23.80 -4.13
N ALA A 285 6.33 -22.64 -4.16
CA ALA A 285 5.50 -22.17 -3.05
C ALA A 285 4.09 -22.79 -3.06
N LEU A 286 3.45 -22.87 -1.88
CA LEU A 286 2.07 -23.31 -1.70
C LEU A 286 1.09 -22.12 -1.62
N PRO A 287 -0.17 -22.28 -2.07
CA PRO A 287 -1.18 -21.22 -1.95
C PRO A 287 -1.41 -20.72 -0.52
N SER A 288 -1.35 -21.59 0.47
CA SER A 288 -1.48 -21.23 1.89
C SER A 288 -0.32 -20.36 2.41
N GLU A 289 0.92 -20.64 1.98
CA GLU A 289 2.10 -19.85 2.32
C GLU A 289 2.04 -18.47 1.66
N LEU A 290 1.55 -18.41 0.42
CA LEU A 290 1.32 -17.15 -0.29
C LEU A 290 0.44 -16.20 0.51
N LEU A 291 -0.71 -16.68 0.99
CA LEU A 291 -1.68 -15.83 1.70
C LEU A 291 -1.12 -15.27 3.02
N ALA A 292 -0.24 -16.03 3.69
CA ALA A 292 0.39 -15.58 4.92
C ALA A 292 1.40 -14.42 4.68
N ASN A 293 1.97 -14.34 3.50
CA ASN A 293 3.07 -13.42 3.19
C ASN A 293 2.62 -12.16 2.41
N ARG A 294 1.44 -12.17 1.82
CA ARG A 294 0.98 -11.04 0.97
C ARG A 294 0.42 -9.88 1.78
N PRO A 295 1.01 -8.68 1.66
CA PRO A 295 0.57 -7.53 2.43
C PRO A 295 -0.80 -6.98 2.02
N ASP A 296 -1.24 -7.15 0.77
CA ASP A 296 -2.58 -6.74 0.33
C ASP A 296 -3.68 -7.62 0.96
N VAL A 297 -3.44 -8.93 1.09
CA VAL A 297 -4.34 -9.85 1.81
C VAL A 297 -4.36 -9.52 3.30
N ALA A 298 -3.19 -9.27 3.91
CA ALA A 298 -3.08 -8.88 5.31
C ALA A 298 -3.81 -7.55 5.60
N ALA A 299 -3.67 -6.55 4.72
CA ALA A 299 -4.37 -5.28 4.84
C ALA A 299 -5.89 -5.44 4.73
N ALA A 300 -6.36 -6.28 3.80
CA ALA A 300 -7.79 -6.55 3.64
C ALA A 300 -8.37 -7.32 4.84
N ALA A 301 -7.62 -8.28 5.41
CA ALA A 301 -8.00 -8.98 6.63
C ALA A 301 -8.09 -8.03 7.83
N ALA A 302 -7.13 -7.12 8.00
CA ALA A 302 -7.12 -6.11 9.05
C ALA A 302 -8.30 -5.12 8.91
N ASN A 303 -8.64 -4.71 7.68
CA ASN A 303 -9.82 -3.88 7.41
C ASN A 303 -11.13 -4.61 7.73
N LEU A 304 -11.20 -5.92 7.46
CA LEU A 304 -12.34 -6.74 7.87
C LEU A 304 -12.47 -6.80 9.40
N ALA A 305 -11.36 -6.97 10.11
CA ALA A 305 -11.35 -6.94 11.58
C ALA A 305 -11.77 -5.57 12.14
N ALA A 306 -11.37 -4.47 11.49
CA ALA A 306 -11.82 -3.13 11.83
C ALA A 306 -13.34 -2.98 11.66
N SER A 307 -13.90 -3.41 10.53
CA SER A 307 -15.34 -3.36 10.25
C SER A 307 -16.15 -4.26 11.19
N ASP A 308 -15.61 -5.40 11.62
CA ASP A 308 -16.21 -6.25 12.65
C ASP A 308 -16.33 -5.51 13.99
N ALA A 309 -15.26 -4.85 14.40
CA ALA A 309 -15.25 -4.05 15.62
C ALA A 309 -16.19 -2.82 15.53
N GLU A 310 -16.31 -2.20 14.36
CA GLU A 310 -17.26 -1.10 14.09
C GLU A 310 -18.71 -1.57 14.17
N LEU A 311 -19.04 -2.72 13.60
CA LEU A 311 -20.36 -3.35 13.75
C LEU A 311 -20.67 -3.62 15.24
N ALA A 312 -19.67 -4.12 15.97
CA ALA A 312 -19.81 -4.32 17.40
C ALA A 312 -20.03 -3.02 18.18
N ALA A 313 -19.39 -1.91 17.77
CA ALA A 313 -19.61 -0.59 18.35
C ALA A 313 -21.02 -0.06 18.02
N ALA A 314 -21.44 -0.17 16.74
CA ALA A 314 -22.78 0.21 16.29
C ALA A 314 -23.89 -0.55 17.02
N ALA A 315 -23.72 -1.85 17.20
CA ALA A 315 -24.66 -2.68 17.94
C ALA A 315 -24.83 -2.23 19.42
N ARG A 316 -23.83 -1.60 20.00
CA ARG A 316 -23.86 -1.11 21.40
C ARG A 316 -24.54 0.25 21.55
N THR A 317 -24.81 0.99 20.46
CA THR A 317 -25.55 2.28 20.53
C THR A 317 -27.00 2.12 20.98
N ARG A 318 -27.53 0.90 20.99
CA ARG A 318 -28.86 0.59 21.56
C ARG A 318 -28.91 0.69 23.09
N PHE A 319 -27.75 0.54 23.74
CA PHE A 319 -27.68 0.60 25.20
C PHE A 319 -27.56 2.04 25.68
N PRO A 320 -28.08 2.36 26.88
CA PRO A 320 -27.91 3.68 27.44
C PRO A 320 -26.44 3.97 27.75
N ARG A 321 -26.02 5.22 27.55
CA ARG A 321 -24.71 5.72 27.98
C ARG A 321 -24.80 6.26 29.40
N ILE A 322 -23.79 5.98 30.17
CA ILE A 322 -23.63 6.50 31.53
C ILE A 322 -22.51 7.52 31.48
N THR A 323 -22.81 8.76 31.93
CA THR A 323 -21.81 9.83 32.00
C THR A 323 -21.65 10.28 33.43
N LEU A 324 -20.40 10.41 33.86
CA LEU A 324 -20.02 11.03 35.11
C LEU A 324 -19.42 12.40 34.79
N SER A 325 -19.87 13.42 35.52
CA SER A 325 -19.34 14.79 35.40
C SER A 325 -19.09 15.39 36.77
N ALA A 326 -17.96 16.08 36.88
CA ALA A 326 -17.60 16.83 38.08
C ALA A 326 -17.15 18.23 37.63
N VAL A 327 -17.62 19.23 38.34
CA VAL A 327 -17.19 20.62 38.16
C VAL A 327 -16.72 21.12 39.51
N ILE A 328 -15.56 21.73 39.55
CA ILE A 328 -15.07 22.51 40.67
C ILE A 328 -14.60 23.87 40.13
N GLY A 329 -14.98 24.95 40.77
CA GLY A 329 -14.61 26.25 40.25
C GLY A 329 -14.91 27.38 41.23
N LEU A 330 -14.68 28.60 40.72
CA LEU A 330 -14.99 29.85 41.42
C LEU A 330 -16.10 30.56 40.66
N LEU A 331 -17.06 31.09 41.36
CA LEU A 331 -18.13 31.91 40.83
C LEU A 331 -18.33 33.12 41.76
N ALA A 332 -18.05 34.33 41.26
CA ALA A 332 -18.26 35.58 41.97
C ALA A 332 -19.10 36.54 41.14
N PHE A 333 -19.78 37.46 41.81
CA PHE A 333 -20.55 38.56 41.20
C PHE A 333 -19.78 39.86 41.22
N ASP A 334 -18.82 40.01 42.12
CA ASP A 334 -17.86 41.09 42.18
C ASP A 334 -16.46 40.60 41.95
N PRO A 335 -15.60 41.33 41.22
CA PRO A 335 -14.22 40.87 40.91
C PRO A 335 -13.32 40.70 42.15
N GLU A 336 -13.62 41.47 43.22
CA GLU A 336 -12.85 41.45 44.47
C GLU A 336 -13.05 40.15 45.24
N ASP A 337 -14.22 39.55 45.14
CA ASP A 337 -14.59 38.30 45.84
C ASP A 337 -14.20 37.02 45.06
N PHE A 338 -13.61 37.20 43.87
CA PHE A 338 -13.40 36.04 42.98
C PHE A 338 -12.52 34.94 43.58
N PHE A 339 -11.55 35.30 44.43
CA PHE A 339 -10.66 34.35 45.08
C PHE A 339 -11.07 34.03 46.54
N ASP A 340 -12.22 34.49 46.98
CA ASP A 340 -12.71 34.16 48.32
C ASP A 340 -13.22 32.73 48.41
N THR A 341 -13.14 32.15 49.59
CA THR A 341 -13.60 30.78 49.87
C THR A 341 -15.09 30.60 49.61
N ASP A 342 -15.86 31.68 49.73
CA ASP A 342 -17.33 31.69 49.53
C ASP A 342 -17.69 31.64 48.02
N SER A 343 -16.73 31.93 47.14
CA SER A 343 -16.88 31.79 45.69
C SER A 343 -16.67 30.39 45.18
N LEU A 344 -16.17 29.46 46.01
CA LEU A 344 -15.93 28.07 45.64
C LEU A 344 -17.27 27.35 45.39
N VAL A 345 -17.41 26.82 44.17
CA VAL A 345 -18.57 26.01 43.76
C VAL A 345 -18.14 24.64 43.28
N GLY A 346 -18.96 23.62 43.52
CA GLY A 346 -18.71 22.29 43.06
C GLY A 346 -19.98 21.51 42.77
N THR A 347 -19.92 20.67 41.73
CA THR A 347 -21.04 19.81 41.34
C THR A 347 -20.46 18.43 40.95
N LEU A 348 -21.07 17.37 41.45
CA LEU A 348 -20.85 16.00 41.01
C LEU A 348 -22.17 15.46 40.47
N ALA A 349 -22.20 15.01 39.24
CA ALA A 349 -23.41 14.49 38.62
C ALA A 349 -23.13 13.15 37.92
N ALA A 350 -24.11 12.28 37.93
CA ALA A 350 -24.15 11.06 37.13
C ALA A 350 -25.42 11.10 36.28
N GLY A 351 -25.25 10.87 34.99
CA GLY A 351 -26.34 10.86 34.02
C GLY A 351 -26.44 9.51 33.32
N ILE A 352 -27.66 9.09 32.99
CA ILE A 352 -27.92 7.95 32.11
C ILE A 352 -28.82 8.44 30.98
N ALA A 353 -28.41 8.20 29.73
CA ALA A 353 -29.15 8.60 28.54
C ALA A 353 -29.12 7.51 27.48
N GLY A 354 -30.25 7.20 26.90
CA GLY A 354 -30.36 6.16 25.85
C GLY A 354 -31.60 6.37 24.96
N PRO A 355 -31.65 5.72 23.81
CA PRO A 355 -32.78 5.79 22.90
C PRO A 355 -33.98 5.06 23.52
N LEU A 356 -35.10 5.77 23.69
CA LEU A 356 -36.36 5.17 24.13
C LEU A 356 -37.29 4.92 22.94
N LEU A 357 -37.37 5.89 22.02
CA LEU A 357 -38.16 5.80 20.78
C LEU A 357 -37.39 6.57 19.69
N ASP A 358 -36.81 5.86 18.75
CA ASP A 358 -35.90 6.40 17.74
C ASP A 358 -36.35 6.19 16.28
N PHE A 359 -37.50 5.58 16.09
CA PHE A 359 -38.13 5.31 14.80
C PHE A 359 -37.22 4.53 13.84
N GLY A 360 -36.37 3.62 14.37
CA GLY A 360 -35.48 2.76 13.61
C GLY A 360 -34.09 3.34 13.31
N ARG A 361 -33.74 4.51 13.85
CA ARG A 361 -32.44 5.14 13.60
C ARG A 361 -31.28 4.28 14.07
N VAL A 362 -31.34 3.69 15.25
CA VAL A 362 -30.32 2.79 15.77
C VAL A 362 -30.25 1.51 14.90
N GLY A 363 -31.40 0.93 14.54
CA GLY A 363 -31.46 -0.22 13.64
C GLY A 363 -30.77 0.04 12.29
N ALA A 364 -31.12 1.16 11.65
CA ALA A 364 -30.51 1.56 10.39
C ALA A 364 -28.98 1.78 10.50
N GLY A 365 -28.50 2.32 11.64
CA GLY A 365 -27.05 2.44 11.90
C GLY A 365 -26.35 1.09 12.03
N ILE A 366 -26.99 0.12 12.65
CA ILE A 366 -26.47 -1.25 12.75
C ILE A 366 -26.49 -1.95 11.38
N ASP A 367 -27.57 -1.78 10.59
CA ASP A 367 -27.69 -2.34 9.25
C ASP A 367 -26.62 -1.76 8.29
N ALA A 368 -26.32 -0.46 8.41
CA ALA A 368 -25.22 0.17 7.67
C ALA A 368 -23.86 -0.45 8.04
N ALA A 369 -23.54 -0.55 9.33
CA ALA A 369 -22.29 -1.18 9.76
C ALA A 369 -22.21 -2.67 9.37
N ALA A 370 -23.36 -3.38 9.33
CA ALA A 370 -23.44 -4.74 8.83
C ALA A 370 -23.17 -4.82 7.31
N ALA A 371 -23.63 -3.84 6.55
CA ALA A 371 -23.33 -3.72 5.12
C ALA A 371 -21.85 -3.42 4.88
N ASP A 372 -21.25 -2.53 5.69
CA ASP A 372 -19.82 -2.22 5.63
C ASP A 372 -18.96 -3.48 5.92
N LYS A 373 -19.31 -4.28 6.92
CA LYS A 373 -18.65 -5.57 7.18
C LYS A 373 -18.76 -6.53 6.00
N ARG A 374 -19.93 -6.63 5.36
CA ARG A 374 -20.10 -7.45 4.14
C ARG A 374 -19.20 -6.95 2.99
N THR A 375 -19.10 -5.63 2.85
CA THR A 375 -18.22 -5.01 1.84
C THR A 375 -16.75 -5.34 2.13
N ALA A 376 -16.31 -5.20 3.38
CA ALA A 376 -14.95 -5.54 3.79
C ALA A 376 -14.64 -7.05 3.59
N PHE A 377 -15.59 -7.92 3.86
CA PHE A 377 -15.45 -9.36 3.60
C PHE A 377 -15.34 -9.67 2.11
N ALA A 378 -16.15 -9.04 1.28
CA ALA A 378 -16.05 -9.19 -0.18
C ALA A 378 -14.69 -8.69 -0.69
N ALA A 379 -14.18 -7.58 -0.18
CA ALA A 379 -12.86 -7.05 -0.49
C ALA A 379 -11.73 -8.02 -0.06
N TYR A 380 -11.83 -8.61 1.13
CA TYR A 380 -10.87 -9.64 1.59
C TYR A 380 -10.87 -10.87 0.65
N ARG A 381 -12.04 -11.39 0.29
CA ARG A 381 -12.12 -12.47 -0.68
C ARG A 381 -11.54 -12.09 -2.03
N GLY A 382 -11.82 -10.88 -2.49
CA GLY A 382 -11.25 -10.34 -3.73
C GLY A 382 -9.73 -10.31 -3.70
N ALA A 383 -9.13 -9.83 -2.60
CA ALA A 383 -7.67 -9.82 -2.41
C ALA A 383 -7.07 -11.24 -2.43
N VAL A 384 -7.73 -12.22 -1.80
CA VAL A 384 -7.29 -13.62 -1.83
C VAL A 384 -7.30 -14.18 -3.26
N PHE A 385 -8.39 -14.00 -4.00
CA PHE A 385 -8.46 -14.51 -5.38
C PHE A 385 -7.50 -13.77 -6.33
N GLN A 386 -7.31 -12.46 -6.12
CA GLN A 386 -6.30 -11.70 -6.86
C GLN A 386 -4.90 -12.25 -6.59
N ALA A 387 -4.58 -12.51 -5.33
CA ALA A 387 -3.28 -13.08 -4.94
C ALA A 387 -3.01 -14.45 -5.60
N LEU A 388 -4.02 -15.32 -5.63
CA LEU A 388 -3.93 -16.62 -6.28
C LEU A 388 -3.76 -16.48 -7.80
N GLY A 389 -4.52 -15.58 -8.43
CA GLY A 389 -4.43 -15.31 -9.86
C GLY A 389 -3.08 -14.72 -10.28
N ASP A 390 -2.56 -13.77 -9.48
CA ASP A 390 -1.24 -13.17 -9.73
C ASP A 390 -0.11 -14.21 -9.67
N ALA A 391 -0.14 -15.08 -8.66
CA ALA A 391 0.86 -16.13 -8.50
C ALA A 391 0.78 -17.17 -9.63
N GLU A 392 -0.43 -17.60 -9.99
CA GLU A 392 -0.65 -18.53 -11.10
C GLU A 392 -0.13 -17.93 -12.42
N ALA A 393 -0.49 -16.68 -12.72
CA ALA A 393 0.00 -15.97 -13.90
C ALA A 393 1.51 -15.80 -13.89
N ALA A 394 2.11 -15.47 -12.74
CA ALA A 394 3.56 -15.29 -12.62
C ALA A 394 4.34 -16.58 -12.88
N TYR A 395 3.86 -17.73 -12.39
CA TYR A 395 4.44 -19.03 -12.70
C TYR A 395 4.33 -19.37 -14.19
N GLY A 396 3.15 -19.13 -14.79
CA GLY A 396 2.93 -19.31 -16.22
C GLY A 396 3.84 -18.43 -17.08
N LEU A 397 4.04 -17.16 -16.67
CA LEU A 397 4.94 -16.23 -17.34
C LEU A 397 6.41 -16.68 -17.29
N ILE A 398 6.87 -17.22 -16.16
CA ILE A 398 8.23 -17.77 -16.06
C ILE A 398 8.43 -18.90 -17.05
N ASN A 399 7.53 -19.89 -17.06
CA ASN A 399 7.64 -21.04 -17.97
C ASN A 399 7.69 -20.59 -19.45
N ALA A 400 6.80 -19.67 -19.84
CA ALA A 400 6.76 -19.14 -21.20
C ALA A 400 8.01 -18.32 -21.55
N ALA A 401 8.49 -17.46 -20.64
CA ALA A 401 9.66 -16.62 -20.87
C ALA A 401 10.96 -17.44 -20.91
N ASP A 402 11.08 -18.50 -20.12
CA ASP A 402 12.22 -19.42 -20.15
C ASP A 402 12.31 -20.19 -21.47
N ASP A 403 11.18 -20.69 -21.96
CA ASP A 403 11.11 -21.34 -23.25
C ASP A 403 11.46 -20.38 -24.39
N GLU A 404 10.92 -19.16 -24.36
CA GLU A 404 11.27 -18.13 -25.33
C GLU A 404 12.76 -17.79 -25.30
N ALA A 405 13.33 -17.54 -24.12
CA ALA A 405 14.75 -17.22 -23.96
C ALA A 405 15.65 -18.36 -24.47
N ARG A 406 15.32 -19.61 -24.13
CA ARG A 406 16.05 -20.80 -24.59
C ARG A 406 16.03 -20.93 -26.12
N LEU A 407 14.87 -20.72 -26.74
CA LEU A 407 14.72 -20.79 -28.20
C LEU A 407 15.40 -19.63 -28.90
N ALA A 408 15.30 -18.40 -28.38
CA ALA A 408 15.95 -17.22 -28.94
C ALA A 408 17.49 -17.30 -28.86
N VAL A 409 18.06 -17.83 -27.77
CA VAL A 409 19.49 -18.09 -27.66
C VAL A 409 19.93 -19.11 -28.67
N LYS A 410 19.20 -20.22 -28.84
CA LYS A 410 19.49 -21.25 -29.85
C LYS A 410 19.43 -20.66 -31.28
N GLU A 411 18.43 -19.87 -31.61
CA GLU A 411 18.33 -19.18 -32.90
C GLU A 411 19.55 -18.28 -33.15
N ARG A 412 19.89 -17.43 -32.19
CA ARG A 412 21.06 -16.55 -32.24
C ARG A 412 22.35 -17.35 -32.55
N ASP A 413 22.58 -18.44 -31.83
CA ASP A 413 23.79 -19.24 -32.00
C ASP A 413 23.86 -19.91 -33.38
N GLN A 414 22.72 -20.36 -33.92
CA GLN A 414 22.62 -20.93 -35.24
C GLN A 414 22.85 -19.86 -36.34
N LEU A 415 22.23 -18.67 -36.21
CA LEU A 415 22.39 -17.60 -37.18
C LEU A 415 23.79 -16.97 -37.15
N ASN A 416 24.42 -16.87 -35.98
CA ASN A 416 25.82 -16.47 -35.87
C ASN A 416 26.76 -17.43 -36.57
N ARG A 417 26.54 -18.77 -36.46
CA ARG A 417 27.29 -19.76 -37.19
C ARG A 417 27.08 -19.66 -38.72
N ALA A 418 25.83 -19.43 -39.14
CA ALA A 418 25.52 -19.25 -40.55
C ALA A 418 26.22 -18.01 -41.13
N ALA A 419 26.21 -16.89 -40.40
CA ALA A 419 26.89 -15.65 -40.82
C ALA A 419 28.43 -15.86 -40.92
N SER A 420 29.05 -16.54 -39.95
CA SER A 420 30.46 -16.86 -39.98
C SER A 420 30.84 -17.77 -41.16
N LEU A 421 30.00 -18.76 -41.46
CA LEU A 421 30.23 -19.65 -42.63
C LEU A 421 30.04 -18.88 -43.94
N ALA A 422 29.04 -18.03 -44.10
CA ALA A 422 28.82 -17.18 -45.27
C ALA A 422 30.05 -16.27 -45.52
N GLU A 423 30.56 -15.64 -44.43
CA GLU A 423 31.73 -14.77 -44.53
C GLU A 423 33.02 -15.56 -44.98
N THR A 424 33.21 -16.75 -44.41
CA THR A 424 34.34 -17.64 -44.81
C THR A 424 34.23 -18.02 -46.25
N ARG A 425 33.05 -18.42 -46.76
CA ARG A 425 32.80 -18.73 -48.17
C ARG A 425 33.02 -17.53 -49.10
N PHE A 426 32.59 -16.35 -48.66
CA PHE A 426 32.78 -15.11 -49.40
C PHE A 426 34.29 -14.77 -49.57
N ARG A 427 35.06 -14.88 -48.49
CA ARG A 427 36.52 -14.69 -48.54
C ARG A 427 37.21 -15.68 -49.50
N ALA A 428 36.68 -16.90 -49.60
CA ALA A 428 37.13 -17.90 -50.54
C ALA A 428 36.57 -17.72 -51.96
N GLY A 429 35.74 -16.69 -52.23
CA GLY A 429 35.12 -16.46 -53.50
C GLY A 429 33.94 -17.40 -53.85
N LEU A 430 33.43 -18.14 -52.88
CA LEU A 430 32.39 -19.18 -53.03
C LEU A 430 30.98 -18.71 -52.63
N ALA A 431 30.81 -17.46 -52.22
CA ALA A 431 29.54 -16.84 -51.87
C ALA A 431 29.50 -15.39 -52.37
N SER A 432 28.29 -14.89 -52.61
CA SER A 432 28.07 -13.49 -52.98
C SER A 432 28.14 -12.56 -51.78
N PHE A 433 28.42 -11.26 -52.00
CA PHE A 433 28.36 -10.25 -50.95
C PHE A 433 26.96 -10.17 -50.33
N LEU A 434 25.90 -10.35 -51.12
CA LEU A 434 24.52 -10.34 -50.70
C LEU A 434 24.23 -11.44 -49.66
N GLU A 435 24.73 -12.68 -49.92
CA GLU A 435 24.55 -13.80 -49.00
C GLU A 435 25.16 -13.49 -47.62
N VAL A 436 26.36 -12.89 -47.58
CA VAL A 436 27.01 -12.49 -46.33
C VAL A 436 26.19 -11.42 -45.60
N LEU A 437 25.74 -10.39 -46.34
CA LEU A 437 25.01 -9.30 -45.77
C LEU A 437 23.65 -9.75 -45.20
N GLU A 438 22.94 -10.65 -45.86
CA GLU A 438 21.68 -11.23 -45.38
C GLU A 438 21.88 -12.11 -44.16
N ALA A 439 22.91 -12.99 -44.20
CA ALA A 439 23.24 -13.82 -43.04
C ALA A 439 23.61 -12.98 -41.80
N ARG A 440 24.41 -11.93 -42.00
CA ARG A 440 24.73 -10.98 -40.90
C ARG A 440 23.50 -10.28 -40.36
N ARG A 441 22.64 -9.69 -41.20
CA ARG A 441 21.41 -9.03 -40.75
C ARG A 441 20.52 -9.97 -39.96
N ALA A 442 20.39 -11.23 -40.36
CA ALA A 442 19.64 -12.24 -39.61
C ALA A 442 20.25 -12.52 -38.25
N ALA A 443 21.60 -12.67 -38.18
CA ALA A 443 22.33 -12.86 -36.94
C ALA A 443 22.14 -11.65 -35.99
N ASP A 444 22.29 -10.44 -36.48
CA ASP A 444 22.16 -9.19 -35.74
C ASP A 444 20.78 -9.07 -35.10
N ALA A 445 19.72 -9.23 -35.91
CA ALA A 445 18.34 -9.20 -35.39
C ALA A 445 18.08 -10.29 -34.33
N SER A 446 18.71 -11.46 -34.46
CA SER A 446 18.58 -12.55 -33.48
C SER A 446 19.29 -12.25 -32.16
N GLY A 447 20.42 -11.55 -32.19
CA GLY A 447 21.15 -11.09 -31.02
C GLY A 447 20.29 -10.16 -30.13
N GLU A 448 19.66 -9.17 -30.75
CA GLU A 448 18.75 -8.28 -30.04
C GLU A 448 17.52 -9.02 -29.47
N ARG A 449 16.93 -9.95 -30.25
CA ARG A 449 15.81 -10.78 -29.78
C ARG A 449 16.19 -11.64 -28.58
N ALA A 450 17.37 -12.27 -28.63
CA ALA A 450 17.87 -13.09 -27.53
C ALA A 450 18.09 -12.25 -26.26
N ALA A 451 18.69 -11.07 -26.35
CA ALA A 451 18.87 -10.16 -25.22
C ALA A 451 17.51 -9.74 -24.61
N ALA A 452 16.54 -9.38 -25.47
CA ALA A 452 15.21 -9.03 -25.01
C ALA A 452 14.46 -10.20 -24.35
N ALA A 453 14.57 -11.42 -24.90
CA ALA A 453 13.97 -12.64 -24.33
C ALA A 453 14.57 -12.99 -22.95
N MET A 454 15.88 -12.91 -22.79
CA MET A 454 16.55 -13.07 -21.50
C MET A 454 16.09 -12.03 -20.48
N GLY A 455 15.90 -10.78 -20.91
CA GLY A 455 15.36 -9.73 -20.07
C GLY A 455 13.94 -10.03 -19.61
N ARG A 456 13.06 -10.53 -20.49
CA ARG A 456 11.70 -10.95 -20.11
C ARG A 456 11.73 -12.10 -19.10
N ALA A 457 12.61 -13.07 -19.27
CA ALA A 457 12.80 -14.16 -18.31
C ALA A 457 13.27 -13.66 -16.94
N ALA A 458 14.19 -12.69 -16.89
CA ALA A 458 14.61 -12.07 -15.64
C ALA A 458 13.47 -11.26 -15.00
N ARG A 459 12.70 -10.48 -15.77
CA ARG A 459 11.55 -9.72 -15.27
C ARG A 459 10.43 -10.62 -14.75
N ALA A 460 10.16 -11.77 -15.38
CA ALA A 460 9.17 -12.72 -14.89
C ALA A 460 9.48 -13.20 -13.46
N ARG A 461 10.76 -13.31 -13.08
CA ARG A 461 11.19 -13.64 -11.71
C ARG A 461 10.82 -12.54 -10.72
N ILE A 462 11.03 -11.27 -11.09
CA ILE A 462 10.67 -10.13 -10.26
C ILE A 462 9.15 -10.08 -10.05
N VAL A 463 8.37 -10.34 -11.10
CA VAL A 463 6.91 -10.45 -11.03
C VAL A 463 6.49 -11.58 -10.08
N LEU A 464 7.13 -12.77 -10.16
CA LEU A 464 6.86 -13.87 -9.23
C LEU A 464 7.24 -13.50 -7.80
N TRP A 465 8.41 -12.87 -7.59
CA TRP A 465 8.82 -12.41 -6.26
C TRP A 465 7.76 -11.49 -5.65
N GLN A 466 7.26 -10.52 -6.41
CA GLN A 466 6.20 -9.61 -5.97
C GLN A 466 4.89 -10.35 -5.71
N ALA A 467 4.49 -11.27 -6.61
CA ALA A 467 3.28 -12.05 -6.48
C ALA A 467 3.29 -12.98 -5.25
N LEU A 468 4.46 -13.48 -4.85
CA LEU A 468 4.63 -14.30 -3.64
C LEU A 468 4.75 -13.48 -2.35
N GLY A 469 4.61 -12.16 -2.41
CA GLY A 469 4.63 -11.28 -1.24
C GLY A 469 6.02 -10.78 -0.85
N GLY A 470 7.02 -11.00 -1.72
CA GLY A 470 8.40 -10.57 -1.46
C GLY A 470 9.07 -11.34 -0.31
N GLU A 471 10.21 -10.87 0.13
CA GLU A 471 10.85 -11.40 1.33
C GLU A 471 10.20 -10.75 2.56
N VAL A 472 9.54 -11.55 3.38
CA VAL A 472 9.19 -11.13 4.73
C VAL A 472 10.52 -11.02 5.48
N MET A 473 11.04 -9.81 5.63
CA MET A 473 12.09 -9.58 6.63
C MET A 473 11.53 -10.07 7.96
N ALA A 474 12.13 -11.11 8.51
CA ALA A 474 11.89 -11.50 9.89
C ALA A 474 11.82 -10.21 10.71
N SER A 475 10.63 -9.92 11.23
CA SER A 475 10.27 -8.80 12.09
C SER A 475 11.39 -7.78 12.27
N ALA A 476 11.34 -6.66 11.55
CA ALA A 476 12.09 -5.50 11.99
C ALA A 476 11.79 -5.35 13.47
N ALA A 477 12.83 -5.37 14.31
CA ALA A 477 12.72 -5.21 15.74
C ALA A 477 11.72 -4.09 16.04
N PRO A 478 10.85 -4.23 17.06
CA PRO A 478 9.89 -3.19 17.40
C PRO A 478 10.67 -1.89 17.48
N LEU A 479 10.34 -0.94 16.59
CA LEU A 479 10.90 0.40 16.64
C LEU A 479 10.64 0.91 18.05
N ASP A 480 11.72 1.11 18.76
CA ASP A 480 11.83 1.45 20.17
C ASP A 480 10.73 2.45 20.55
N GLN A 481 10.02 2.10 21.62
CA GLN A 481 9.04 2.97 22.25
C GLN A 481 9.85 4.10 22.92
N GLY A 482 9.97 5.24 22.22
CA GLY A 482 10.43 6.50 22.77
C GLY A 482 9.25 7.42 23.08
#